data_f62dbff87ca146d4388c5241bb0d6c6a
#
_entry.id   f62dbff87ca146d4388c5241bb0d6c6a
#
_cell.length_a   1.000
_cell.length_b   1.000
_cell.length_c   1.000
_cell.angle_alpha   90.00
_cell.angle_beta   90.00
_cell.angle_gamma   90.00
#
_symmetry.space_group_name_H-M   'P 1'
#
loop_
_entity.id
_entity.type
_entity.pdbx_description
1 polymer ?
#
loop_
_entity_poly.entity_id
_entity_poly.type
_entity_poly.pdbx_seq_one_letter_code
_entity_poly.pdbx_strand_id
1 'polypeptide(L)'
;MAENKQYITQVQDNGRVMISEDVVATIVIQSLTDIEGFVGLTSKPGMDIVELLGKKNWGKGLKITIAEDESLTVDCNITVAYGQSVVSVANAVQTSVTNALESMAGIKISAVNVNVCGIIRQ
;
A
#
# COMPACT_ATOMS: atom_id res chain seq x y z
N MET A 1 -11.31 -3.34 22.75
CA MET A 1 -11.16 -2.75 21.45
C MET A 1 -9.86 -3.18 20.80
N ALA A 2 -9.95 -3.59 19.59
CA ALA A 2 -8.76 -4.01 18.89
C ALA A 2 -7.93 -2.79 18.50
N GLU A 3 -6.68 -2.85 18.77
CA GLU A 3 -5.77 -1.80 18.34
C GLU A 3 -5.14 -2.19 17.04
N ASN A 4 -4.87 -1.20 16.22
CA ASN A 4 -4.15 -1.44 14.97
C ASN A 4 -2.74 -1.89 15.31
N LYS A 5 -2.35 -2.99 14.71
CA LYS A 5 -0.97 -3.40 14.84
C LYS A 5 -0.10 -2.43 14.06
N GLN A 6 1.05 -2.11 14.64
CA GLN A 6 2.01 -1.23 13.99
C GLN A 6 3.22 -1.99 13.48
N TYR A 7 3.29 -3.28 13.77
CA TYR A 7 4.42 -4.11 13.40
C TYR A 7 3.94 -5.45 12.92
N ILE A 8 4.64 -6.00 11.95
CA ILE A 8 4.49 -7.39 11.56
C ILE A 8 5.62 -8.15 12.21
N THR A 9 5.28 -9.19 12.95
CA THR A 9 6.26 -9.98 13.68
C THR A 9 6.47 -11.30 12.97
N GLN A 10 7.74 -11.62 12.70
CA GLN A 10 8.11 -12.90 12.12
C GLN A 10 9.00 -13.63 13.11
N VAL A 11 8.57 -14.82 13.49
CA VAL A 11 9.30 -15.63 14.45
C VAL A 11 10.30 -16.49 13.69
N GLN A 12 11.54 -16.47 14.15
CA GLN A 12 12.62 -17.21 13.52
C GLN A 12 13.33 -18.07 14.57
N ASP A 13 14.19 -18.96 14.10
CA ASP A 13 14.86 -19.87 15.01
C ASP A 13 15.69 -19.15 16.06
N ASN A 14 16.31 -18.06 15.68
CA ASN A 14 17.21 -17.33 16.58
C ASN A 14 16.60 -16.02 17.09
N GLY A 15 15.26 -15.96 17.11
CA GLY A 15 14.60 -14.78 17.64
C GLY A 15 13.43 -14.38 16.78
N ARG A 16 13.17 -13.11 16.74
CA ARG A 16 12.06 -12.59 15.94
C ARG A 16 12.49 -11.33 15.21
N VAL A 17 11.80 -11.05 14.12
CA VAL A 17 11.99 -9.82 13.36
C VAL A 17 10.67 -9.08 13.37
N MET A 18 10.70 -7.80 13.73
CA MET A 18 9.52 -6.96 13.72
C MET A 18 9.69 -5.89 12.67
N ILE A 19 8.74 -5.82 11.75
CA ILE A 19 8.77 -4.88 10.63
C ILE A 19 7.68 -3.85 10.83
N SER A 20 8.06 -2.58 10.89
CA SER A 20 7.10 -1.53 11.17
C SER A 20 6.26 -1.18 9.95
N GLU A 21 5.12 -0.55 10.20
CA GLU A 21 4.28 -0.05 9.12
C GLU A 21 5.03 0.91 8.22
N ASP A 22 5.92 1.71 8.80
CA ASP A 22 6.67 2.69 8.02
C ASP A 22 7.56 2.01 6.98
N VAL A 23 8.15 0.88 7.36
CA VAL A 23 8.97 0.12 6.43
C VAL A 23 8.10 -0.44 5.31
N VAL A 24 6.93 -0.98 5.67
CA VAL A 24 6.01 -1.51 4.68
C VAL A 24 5.58 -0.41 3.71
N ALA A 25 5.23 0.76 4.25
CA ALA A 25 4.79 1.87 3.41
C ALA A 25 5.90 2.29 2.45
N THR A 26 7.13 2.34 2.92
CA THR A 26 8.24 2.72 2.07
C THR A 26 8.43 1.73 0.93
N ILE A 27 8.34 0.44 1.24
CA ILE A 27 8.48 -0.58 0.21
C ILE A 27 7.37 -0.43 -0.83
N VAL A 28 6.14 -0.20 -0.38
CA VAL A 28 5.02 -0.03 -1.30
C VAL A 28 5.25 1.18 -2.20
N ILE A 29 5.60 2.31 -1.62
CA ILE A 29 5.78 3.53 -2.40
C ILE A 29 6.87 3.35 -3.44
N GLN A 30 7.99 2.76 -3.05
CA GLN A 30 9.09 2.57 -3.98
C GLN A 30 8.73 1.58 -5.09
N SER A 31 7.90 0.59 -4.79
CA SER A 31 7.52 -0.39 -5.79
C SER A 31 6.62 0.19 -6.88
N LEU A 32 6.03 1.37 -6.64
CA LEU A 32 5.13 1.98 -7.61
C LEU A 32 5.83 2.88 -8.59
N THR A 33 7.06 3.27 -8.34
CA THR A 33 7.70 4.33 -9.12
C THR A 33 8.01 3.92 -10.55
N ASP A 34 8.14 2.62 -10.83
CA ASP A 34 8.52 2.16 -12.16
C ASP A 34 7.35 1.65 -12.98
N ILE A 35 6.14 1.83 -12.51
CA ILE A 35 4.97 1.32 -13.22
C ILE A 35 4.55 2.29 -14.31
N GLU A 36 4.51 1.79 -15.53
CA GLU A 36 4.09 2.62 -16.66
C GLU A 36 2.61 2.98 -16.51
N GLY A 37 2.30 4.26 -16.68
CA GLY A 37 0.94 4.74 -16.57
C GLY A 37 0.53 5.14 -15.16
N PHE A 38 1.37 4.87 -14.18
CA PHE A 38 1.10 5.30 -12.82
C PHE A 38 1.62 6.73 -12.63
N VAL A 39 0.74 7.63 -12.22
CA VAL A 39 1.11 9.02 -12.00
C VAL A 39 1.46 9.29 -10.55
N GLY A 40 0.65 8.79 -9.64
CA GLY A 40 0.92 9.01 -8.23
C GLY A 40 -0.20 8.54 -7.35
N LEU A 41 0.06 8.58 -6.06
CA LEU A 41 -0.96 8.32 -5.06
C LEU A 41 -1.74 9.60 -4.83
N THR A 42 -3.03 9.45 -4.55
CA THR A 42 -3.89 10.61 -4.40
C THR A 42 -4.86 10.40 -3.25
N SER A 43 -5.26 11.50 -2.63
CA SER A 43 -6.24 11.43 -1.57
C SER A 43 -7.59 11.03 -2.15
N LYS A 44 -8.31 10.19 -1.41
CA LYS A 44 -9.63 9.79 -1.83
C LYS A 44 -10.57 11.00 -1.74
N PRO A 45 -11.31 11.29 -2.80
CA PRO A 45 -12.26 12.40 -2.74
C PRO A 45 -13.25 12.21 -1.61
N GLY A 46 -13.52 13.27 -0.87
CA GLY A 46 -14.47 13.22 0.21
C GLY A 46 -13.94 12.66 1.51
N MET A 47 -12.66 12.39 1.57
CA MET A 47 -12.08 11.89 2.81
C MET A 47 -12.16 12.96 3.88
N ASP A 48 -12.59 12.55 5.06
CA ASP A 48 -12.74 13.44 6.18
C ASP A 48 -11.37 13.82 6.73
N ILE A 49 -11.22 15.10 7.07
CA ILE A 49 -9.99 15.57 7.67
C ILE A 49 -9.70 14.84 8.97
N VAL A 50 -10.74 14.49 9.71
CA VAL A 50 -10.58 13.79 10.98
C VAL A 50 -9.86 12.46 10.76
N GLU A 51 -10.17 11.77 9.66
CA GLU A 51 -9.50 10.52 9.36
C GLU A 51 -8.01 10.72 9.12
N LEU A 52 -7.67 11.84 8.50
CA LEU A 52 -6.26 12.11 8.23
C LEU A 52 -5.51 12.41 9.51
N LEU A 53 -6.16 13.03 10.49
CA LEU A 53 -5.50 13.40 11.73
C LEU A 53 -5.23 12.21 12.62
N GLY A 54 -6.08 11.18 12.56
CA GLY A 54 -5.95 10.06 13.45
C GLY A 54 -5.11 8.92 12.91
N LYS A 55 -4.58 9.04 11.71
CA LYS A 55 -3.87 7.95 11.06
C LYS A 55 -2.62 8.46 10.40
N LYS A 56 -1.65 7.57 10.29
CA LYS A 56 -0.46 7.91 9.53
C LYS A 56 -0.83 8.03 8.06
N ASN A 57 -0.26 9.03 7.44
CA ASN A 57 -0.55 9.34 6.05
C ASN A 57 0.74 9.25 5.26
N TRP A 58 0.97 8.10 4.65
CA TRP A 58 2.21 7.88 3.89
C TRP A 58 2.02 8.39 2.47
N GLY A 59 2.10 9.72 2.31
CA GLY A 59 2.02 10.29 0.98
C GLY A 59 0.62 10.27 0.40
N LYS A 60 -0.38 10.38 1.24
CA LYS A 60 -1.77 10.50 0.81
C LYS A 60 -2.20 9.36 -0.10
N GLY A 61 -3.25 8.73 0.24
CA GLY A 61 -3.82 7.69 -0.61
C GLY A 61 -3.27 6.30 -0.36
N LEU A 62 -2.46 6.13 0.66
CA LEU A 62 -1.96 4.81 1.01
C LEU A 62 -2.40 4.48 2.42
N LYS A 63 -3.00 3.31 2.56
CA LYS A 63 -3.43 2.82 3.86
C LYS A 63 -2.97 1.39 4.02
N ILE A 64 -2.37 1.10 5.16
CA ILE A 64 -1.85 -0.23 5.45
C ILE A 64 -2.54 -0.74 6.70
N THR A 65 -3.08 -1.95 6.61
CA THR A 65 -3.78 -2.59 7.71
C THR A 65 -3.12 -3.93 7.98
N ILE A 66 -2.70 -4.13 9.22
CA ILE A 66 -2.08 -5.37 9.66
C ILE A 66 -3.08 -6.13 10.51
N ALA A 67 -3.44 -7.33 10.07
CA ALA A 67 -4.40 -8.15 10.79
C ALA A 67 -3.74 -8.88 11.95
N GLU A 68 -4.56 -9.47 12.81
CA GLU A 68 -4.03 -10.17 13.97
C GLU A 68 -3.21 -11.39 13.60
N ASP A 69 -3.49 -11.99 12.44
CA ASP A 69 -2.74 -13.14 11.97
C ASP A 69 -1.49 -12.73 11.20
N GLU A 70 -1.11 -11.46 11.28
CA GLU A 70 0.07 -10.89 10.64
C GLU A 70 -0.04 -10.76 9.13
N SER A 71 -1.22 -10.98 8.57
CA SER A 71 -1.41 -10.73 7.15
C SER A 71 -1.63 -9.24 6.92
N LEU A 72 -1.40 -8.82 5.69
CA LEU A 72 -1.37 -7.41 5.35
C LEU A 72 -2.39 -7.09 4.28
N THR A 73 -3.09 -5.98 4.47
CA THR A 73 -3.96 -5.42 3.43
C THR A 73 -3.45 -4.04 3.10
N VAL A 74 -3.28 -3.78 1.81
CA VAL A 74 -2.80 -2.49 1.32
C VAL A 74 -3.92 -1.88 0.49
N ASP A 75 -4.25 -0.63 0.80
CA ASP A 75 -5.24 0.14 0.04
C ASP A 75 -4.52 1.33 -0.60
N CYS A 76 -4.59 1.39 -1.91
CA CYS A 76 -3.93 2.45 -2.68
C CYS A 76 -4.98 3.23 -3.47
N ASN A 77 -4.94 4.55 -3.36
CA ASN A 77 -5.72 5.42 -4.22
C ASN A 77 -4.75 6.04 -5.20
N ILE A 78 -4.96 5.77 -6.50
CA ILE A 78 -3.97 6.15 -7.50
C ILE A 78 -4.57 7.05 -8.58
N THR A 79 -3.69 7.77 -9.24
CA THR A 79 -4.01 8.53 -10.44
C THR A 79 -3.23 7.91 -11.58
N VAL A 80 -3.89 7.72 -12.72
CA VAL A 80 -3.27 7.10 -13.88
C VAL A 80 -3.16 8.10 -15.03
N ALA A 81 -2.28 7.80 -15.98
CA ALA A 81 -2.11 8.65 -17.15
C ALA A 81 -3.21 8.36 -18.17
N TYR A 82 -3.75 9.41 -18.73
CA TYR A 82 -4.74 9.26 -19.80
C TYR A 82 -4.09 8.56 -20.99
N GLY A 83 -4.81 7.63 -21.54
CA GLY A 83 -4.31 6.86 -22.67
C GLY A 83 -3.79 5.50 -22.30
N GLN A 84 -3.64 5.24 -21.00
CA GLN A 84 -3.24 3.92 -20.53
C GLN A 84 -4.45 3.12 -20.13
N SER A 85 -4.32 1.81 -20.21
CA SER A 85 -5.39 0.94 -19.74
C SER A 85 -5.45 1.02 -18.22
N VAL A 86 -6.57 1.51 -17.71
CA VAL A 86 -6.74 1.67 -16.27
C VAL A 86 -6.59 0.34 -15.55
N VAL A 87 -7.22 -0.70 -16.12
CA VAL A 87 -7.18 -2.01 -15.48
C VAL A 87 -5.75 -2.57 -15.49
N SER A 88 -5.02 -2.36 -16.59
CA SER A 88 -3.65 -2.84 -16.66
C SER A 88 -2.75 -2.16 -15.64
N VAL A 89 -2.92 -0.85 -15.47
CA VAL A 89 -2.13 -0.12 -14.47
C VAL A 89 -2.47 -0.64 -13.08
N ALA A 90 -3.77 -0.82 -12.79
CA ALA A 90 -4.18 -1.32 -11.48
C ALA A 90 -3.61 -2.70 -11.21
N ASN A 91 -3.66 -3.58 -12.20
CA ASN A 91 -3.09 -4.93 -12.04
C ASN A 91 -1.59 -4.87 -11.82
N ALA A 92 -0.91 -3.98 -12.51
CA ALA A 92 0.53 -3.82 -12.33
C ALA A 92 0.85 -3.34 -10.92
N VAL A 93 0.02 -2.44 -10.37
CA VAL A 93 0.20 -2.00 -9.01
C VAL A 93 0.05 -3.17 -8.04
N GLN A 94 -0.98 -3.96 -8.21
CA GLN A 94 -1.19 -5.12 -7.33
C GLN A 94 -0.01 -6.08 -7.38
N THR A 95 0.47 -6.37 -8.57
CA THR A 95 1.58 -7.30 -8.74
C THR A 95 2.87 -6.74 -8.15
N SER A 96 3.16 -5.48 -8.43
CA SER A 96 4.40 -4.87 -7.94
C SER A 96 4.44 -4.80 -6.42
N VAL A 97 3.33 -4.40 -5.82
CA VAL A 97 3.27 -4.30 -4.36
C VAL A 97 3.42 -5.67 -3.73
N THR A 98 2.69 -6.65 -4.24
CA THR A 98 2.76 -8.01 -3.70
C THR A 98 4.17 -8.56 -3.81
N ASN A 99 4.77 -8.46 -4.99
CA ASN A 99 6.10 -9.01 -5.20
C ASN A 99 7.14 -8.34 -4.32
N ALA A 100 7.06 -7.02 -4.19
CA ALA A 100 8.03 -6.29 -3.40
C ALA A 100 7.94 -6.67 -1.93
N LEU A 101 6.73 -6.75 -1.39
CA LEU A 101 6.57 -7.07 0.02
C LEU A 101 6.95 -8.52 0.32
N GLU A 102 6.63 -9.43 -0.60
CA GLU A 102 6.99 -10.82 -0.39
C GLU A 102 8.50 -11.03 -0.47
N SER A 103 9.15 -10.41 -1.45
CA SER A 103 10.56 -10.66 -1.64
C SER A 103 11.44 -9.88 -0.69
N MET A 104 11.05 -8.67 -0.33
CA MET A 104 11.89 -7.84 0.53
C MET A 104 11.62 -8.05 2.01
N ALA A 105 10.39 -8.33 2.37
CA ALA A 105 10.01 -8.41 3.76
C ALA A 105 9.43 -9.76 4.15
N GLY A 106 9.17 -10.62 3.20
CA GLY A 106 8.60 -11.93 3.50
C GLY A 106 7.21 -11.86 4.10
N ILE A 107 6.46 -10.84 3.75
CA ILE A 107 5.16 -10.58 4.34
C ILE A 107 4.08 -11.26 3.54
N LYS A 108 3.15 -11.89 4.25
CA LYS A 108 1.99 -12.49 3.63
C LYS A 108 0.98 -11.41 3.31
N ILE A 109 0.58 -11.32 2.05
CA ILE A 109 -0.35 -10.29 1.59
C ILE A 109 -1.74 -10.89 1.50
N SER A 110 -2.67 -10.28 2.20
CA SER A 110 -4.07 -10.69 2.14
C SER A 110 -4.76 -10.07 0.93
N ALA A 111 -4.54 -8.79 0.70
CA ALA A 111 -5.16 -8.11 -0.43
C ALA A 111 -4.41 -6.82 -0.73
N VAL A 112 -4.41 -6.45 -2.01
CA VAL A 112 -3.98 -5.12 -2.43
C VAL A 112 -5.16 -4.53 -3.18
N ASN A 113 -5.78 -3.54 -2.58
CA ASN A 113 -6.95 -2.89 -3.15
C ASN A 113 -6.50 -1.61 -3.83
N VAL A 114 -6.82 -1.48 -5.10
CA VAL A 114 -6.43 -0.32 -5.88
C VAL A 114 -7.67 0.43 -6.29
N ASN A 115 -7.73 1.70 -5.90
CA ASN A 115 -8.82 2.58 -6.28
C ASN A 115 -8.26 3.61 -7.24
N VAL A 116 -8.77 3.63 -8.46
CA VAL A 116 -8.33 4.60 -9.44
C VAL A 116 -9.20 5.83 -9.27
N CYS A 117 -8.61 6.87 -8.72
CA CYS A 117 -9.36 8.06 -8.32
C CYS A 117 -9.22 9.22 -9.29
N GLY A 118 -8.30 9.12 -10.23
CA GLY A 118 -8.13 10.20 -11.19
C GLY A 118 -7.38 9.77 -12.42
N ILE A 119 -7.57 10.53 -13.49
CA ILE A 119 -6.87 10.33 -14.73
C ILE A 119 -6.32 11.69 -15.14
N ILE A 120 -5.04 11.72 -15.46
CA ILE A 120 -4.38 12.98 -15.82
C ILE A 120 -3.85 12.87 -17.24
N ARG A 121 -4.15 13.88 -18.02
CA ARG A 121 -3.63 13.97 -19.37
C ARG A 121 -2.25 14.61 -19.30
N GLN A 122 -1.29 13.93 -19.85
CA GLN A 122 0.09 14.40 -19.85
C GLN A 122 0.54 14.84 -21.21
#